data_4b9fdbba021b4d7426a1babc8fad35c6
#
_entry.id   4b9fdbba021b4d7426a1babc8fad35c6
#
_cell.length_a   1.000
_cell.length_b   1.000
_cell.length_c   1.000
_cell.angle_alpha   90.00
_cell.angle_beta   90.00
_cell.angle_gamma   90.00
#
_symmetry.space_group_name_H-M   'P 1'
#
loop_
_entity.id
_entity.type
_entity.pdbx_description
1 polymer ?
#
loop_
_entity_poly.entity_id
_entity_poly.type
_entity_poly.pdbx_seq_one_letter_code
_entity_poly.pdbx_strand_id
1 'polypeptide(L)'
;MAMLRDGRLAAAFDHASTSYDLMTSASPGYAAHLRRSARRLGLPGRGAGLTVLDLGCGTGTSTRALLRAAPLATVIGVDASAGMLARARAKTWPESVSFVHAPVEDMAEVDARGPYDAVFAAYLLRNVADPDAVLRAVHRLLRPGGRLSVHEYSLRGRPSDRLVWKAVVNGFVRPWARFHGDAELYRHLYRSVLEFDSAGDFADRLRRAGFARVRCLPQPGWQTGVTHTFVAERP
;
A
#
# COMPACT_ATOMS: atom_id res chain seq x y z
N MET A 1 -24.71 5.57 3.74
CA MET A 1 -23.61 6.55 3.74
C MET A 1 -22.52 6.01 2.83
N ALA A 2 -22.13 6.74 1.79
CA ALA A 2 -21.17 6.31 0.77
C ALA A 2 -19.76 6.08 1.37
N MET A 3 -18.93 5.27 0.67
CA MET A 3 -17.50 5.18 0.98
C MET A 3 -16.81 6.53 0.71
N LEU A 4 -15.75 6.81 1.49
CA LEU A 4 -14.86 7.93 1.19
C LEU A 4 -14.09 7.61 -0.10
N ARG A 5 -14.01 8.57 -1.02
CA ARG A 5 -13.23 8.46 -2.27
C ARG A 5 -12.54 9.78 -2.54
N ASP A 6 -11.45 9.73 -3.30
CA ASP A 6 -10.71 10.88 -3.83
C ASP A 6 -10.34 11.91 -2.75
N GLY A 7 -10.54 13.20 -3.00
CA GLY A 7 -10.17 14.28 -2.09
C GLY A 7 -10.73 14.17 -0.66
N ARG A 8 -11.91 13.56 -0.47
CA ARG A 8 -12.47 13.32 0.88
C ARG A 8 -11.69 12.27 1.65
N LEU A 9 -11.16 11.25 0.97
CA LEU A 9 -10.32 10.24 1.59
C LEU A 9 -8.95 10.83 1.94
N ALA A 10 -8.34 11.61 1.04
CA ALA A 10 -7.08 12.32 1.32
C ALA A 10 -7.22 13.25 2.53
N ALA A 11 -8.33 14.02 2.62
CA ALA A 11 -8.62 14.88 3.79
C ALA A 11 -8.80 14.08 5.09
N ALA A 12 -9.42 12.88 5.03
CA ALA A 12 -9.54 12.00 6.20
C ALA A 12 -8.17 11.47 6.66
N PHE A 13 -7.28 11.14 5.73
CA PHE A 13 -5.89 10.78 6.04
C PHE A 13 -5.08 11.96 6.55
N ASP A 14 -5.29 13.18 6.03
CA ASP A 14 -4.67 14.41 6.56
C ASP A 14 -5.02 14.60 8.03
N HIS A 15 -6.31 14.48 8.37
CA HIS A 15 -6.77 14.57 9.77
C HIS A 15 -6.15 13.51 10.65
N ALA A 16 -6.14 12.26 10.21
CA ALA A 16 -5.61 11.12 10.95
C ALA A 16 -4.08 11.06 10.98
N SER A 17 -3.38 11.89 10.20
CA SER A 17 -1.91 11.81 10.06
C SER A 17 -1.16 11.89 11.40
N THR A 18 -1.73 12.57 12.40
CA THR A 18 -1.12 12.70 13.74
C THR A 18 -1.19 11.41 14.56
N SER A 19 -2.28 10.65 14.47
CA SER A 19 -2.51 9.39 15.20
C SER A 19 -2.06 8.16 14.42
N TYR A 20 -1.87 8.29 13.11
CA TYR A 20 -1.64 7.17 12.19
C TYR A 20 -0.37 6.37 12.52
N ASP A 21 0.77 7.05 12.76
CA ASP A 21 2.02 6.37 13.12
C ASP A 21 1.89 5.63 14.46
N LEU A 22 1.17 6.19 15.42
CA LEU A 22 0.93 5.54 16.71
C LEU A 22 0.08 4.28 16.53
N MET A 23 -1.00 4.37 15.78
CA MET A 23 -1.88 3.23 15.50
C MET A 23 -1.17 2.10 14.75
N THR A 24 -0.41 2.44 13.70
CA THR A 24 0.33 1.44 12.93
C THR A 24 1.46 0.81 13.74
N SER A 25 2.10 1.56 14.62
CA SER A 25 3.13 1.05 15.56
C SER A 25 2.52 0.12 16.62
N ALA A 26 1.30 0.42 17.09
CA ALA A 26 0.56 -0.42 18.04
C ALA A 26 -0.04 -1.67 17.38
N SER A 27 -0.15 -1.72 16.04
CA SER A 27 -0.71 -2.87 15.32
C SER A 27 0.27 -4.04 15.27
N PRO A 28 -0.03 -5.19 15.90
CA PRO A 28 0.89 -6.32 15.93
C PRO A 28 1.22 -6.83 14.52
N GLY A 29 2.52 -6.87 14.21
CA GLY A 29 3.02 -7.38 12.93
C GLY A 29 3.02 -6.40 11.76
N TYR A 30 2.40 -5.21 11.86
CA TYR A 30 2.28 -4.26 10.74
C TYR A 30 3.62 -3.99 10.03
N ALA A 31 4.61 -3.50 10.76
CA ALA A 31 5.95 -3.22 10.18
C ALA A 31 6.66 -4.49 9.69
N ALA A 32 6.46 -5.64 10.35
CA ALA A 32 7.05 -6.91 9.92
C ALA A 32 6.43 -7.41 8.61
N HIS A 33 5.12 -7.24 8.43
CA HIS A 33 4.41 -7.60 7.20
C HIS A 33 4.83 -6.71 6.03
N LEU A 34 4.94 -5.40 6.23
CA LEU A 34 5.48 -4.47 5.21
C LEU A 34 6.90 -4.86 4.80
N ARG A 35 7.79 -5.14 5.77
CA ARG A 35 9.16 -5.61 5.46
C ARG A 35 9.19 -6.92 4.69
N ARG A 36 8.28 -7.86 5.03
CA ARG A 36 8.15 -9.12 4.30
C ARG A 36 7.70 -8.87 2.86
N SER A 37 6.74 -8.00 2.65
CA SER A 37 6.22 -7.66 1.33
C SER A 37 7.24 -6.91 0.48
N ALA A 38 8.00 -5.99 1.06
CA ALA A 38 9.10 -5.31 0.38
C ALA A 38 10.19 -6.32 -0.06
N ARG A 39 10.57 -7.28 0.81
CA ARG A 39 11.52 -8.34 0.43
C ARG A 39 11.00 -9.26 -0.67
N ARG A 40 9.69 -9.45 -0.80
CA ARG A 40 9.07 -10.24 -1.86
C ARG A 40 9.20 -9.62 -3.26
N LEU A 41 9.54 -8.31 -3.37
CA LEU A 41 10.00 -7.71 -4.63
C LEU A 41 11.23 -8.43 -5.19
N GLY A 42 12.08 -8.99 -4.33
CA GLY A 42 13.24 -9.76 -4.76
C GLY A 42 14.26 -8.95 -5.56
N LEU A 43 14.48 -7.68 -5.20
CA LEU A 43 15.38 -6.79 -5.93
C LEU A 43 16.83 -7.28 -5.83
N PRO A 44 17.55 -7.41 -6.96
CA PRO A 44 18.94 -7.87 -6.97
C PRO A 44 19.89 -6.82 -6.40
N GLY A 45 21.11 -7.22 -6.04
CA GLY A 45 22.19 -6.31 -5.65
C GLY A 45 21.83 -5.38 -4.50
N ARG A 46 20.91 -5.78 -3.60
CA ARG A 46 20.39 -4.92 -2.53
C ARG A 46 19.79 -3.60 -3.05
N GLY A 47 19.35 -3.56 -4.32
CA GLY A 47 18.76 -2.40 -4.97
C GLY A 47 19.75 -1.42 -5.60
N ALA A 48 21.04 -1.75 -5.68
CA ALA A 48 22.06 -0.86 -6.26
C ALA A 48 21.70 -0.49 -7.71
N GLY A 49 21.65 0.81 -7.99
CA GLY A 49 21.30 1.36 -9.31
C GLY A 49 19.82 1.21 -9.68
N LEU A 50 18.97 0.72 -8.79
CA LEU A 50 17.53 0.57 -9.05
C LEU A 50 16.72 1.75 -8.52
N THR A 51 15.71 2.16 -9.28
CA THR A 51 14.72 3.16 -8.87
C THR A 51 13.39 2.48 -8.54
N VAL A 52 12.93 2.67 -7.31
CA VAL A 52 11.71 2.07 -6.78
C VAL A 52 10.68 3.14 -6.45
N LEU A 53 9.47 2.97 -6.94
CA LEU A 53 8.32 3.81 -6.60
C LEU A 53 7.56 3.20 -5.42
N ASP A 54 7.37 3.97 -4.34
CA ASP A 54 6.49 3.65 -3.21
C ASP A 54 5.17 4.42 -3.36
N LEU A 55 4.18 3.77 -3.93
CA LEU A 55 2.91 4.38 -4.31
C LEU A 55 1.91 4.32 -3.16
N GLY A 56 1.43 5.49 -2.69
CA GLY A 56 0.67 5.63 -1.46
C GLY A 56 1.56 5.45 -0.23
N CYS A 57 2.70 6.15 -0.18
CA CYS A 57 3.75 5.95 0.84
C CYS A 57 3.33 6.41 2.26
N GLY A 58 2.26 7.21 2.37
CA GLY A 58 1.76 7.75 3.63
C GLY A 58 2.85 8.48 4.42
N THR A 59 2.99 8.13 5.68
CA THR A 59 4.03 8.66 6.58
C THR A 59 5.43 8.06 6.35
N GLY A 60 5.62 7.25 5.29
CA GLY A 60 6.90 6.64 4.91
C GLY A 60 7.22 5.31 5.61
N THR A 61 6.23 4.64 6.21
CA THR A 61 6.48 3.33 6.86
C THR A 61 6.79 2.25 5.83
N SER A 62 6.13 2.25 4.68
CA SER A 62 6.42 1.42 3.51
C SER A 62 7.78 1.74 2.90
N THR A 63 8.11 3.03 2.74
CA THR A 63 9.43 3.51 2.29
C THR A 63 10.56 2.97 3.17
N ARG A 64 10.39 3.00 4.49
CA ARG A 64 11.37 2.43 5.43
C ARG A 64 11.49 0.91 5.31
N ALA A 65 10.40 0.22 4.97
CA ALA A 65 10.41 -1.22 4.71
C ALA A 65 11.16 -1.56 3.41
N LEU A 66 10.99 -0.74 2.37
CA LEU A 66 11.74 -0.84 1.11
C LEU A 66 13.23 -0.65 1.31
N LEU A 67 13.66 0.40 2.02
CA LEU A 67 15.08 0.65 2.32
C LEU A 67 15.73 -0.48 3.11
N ARG A 68 14.98 -1.15 3.99
CA ARG A 68 15.50 -2.34 4.69
C ARG A 68 15.64 -3.57 3.79
N ALA A 69 14.82 -3.67 2.75
CA ALA A 69 14.91 -4.75 1.77
C ALA A 69 15.93 -4.47 0.66
N ALA A 70 16.06 -3.20 0.26
CA ALA A 70 16.91 -2.72 -0.83
C ALA A 70 17.60 -1.39 -0.42
N PRO A 71 18.60 -1.43 0.48
CA PRO A 71 19.18 -0.23 1.08
C PRO A 71 20.00 0.63 0.11
N LEU A 72 20.31 0.14 -1.07
CA LEU A 72 21.07 0.85 -2.11
C LEU A 72 20.17 1.37 -3.25
N ALA A 73 18.84 1.20 -3.13
CA ALA A 73 17.89 1.69 -4.10
C ALA A 73 17.64 3.20 -3.93
N THR A 74 17.36 3.87 -5.05
CA THR A 74 16.67 5.16 -5.03
C THR A 74 15.18 4.91 -4.83
N VAL A 75 14.56 5.56 -3.84
CA VAL A 75 13.14 5.38 -3.53
C VAL A 75 12.40 6.70 -3.68
N ILE A 76 11.36 6.70 -4.50
CA ILE A 76 10.47 7.84 -4.69
C ILE A 76 9.13 7.49 -4.03
N GLY A 77 8.80 8.14 -2.92
CA GLY A 77 7.51 8.00 -2.25
C GLY A 77 6.49 8.97 -2.81
N VAL A 78 5.29 8.49 -3.15
CA VAL A 78 4.20 9.32 -3.67
C VAL A 78 2.97 9.14 -2.79
N ASP A 79 2.32 10.24 -2.42
CA ASP A 79 1.06 10.21 -1.69
C ASP A 79 0.19 11.43 -2.02
N ALA A 80 -1.12 11.25 -1.98
CA ALA A 80 -2.11 12.31 -2.21
C ALA A 80 -2.36 13.19 -0.98
N SER A 81 -1.96 12.74 0.22
CA SER A 81 -2.15 13.45 1.48
C SER A 81 -0.93 14.31 1.81
N ALA A 82 -1.11 15.62 1.81
CA ALA A 82 -0.08 16.57 2.18
C ALA A 82 0.35 16.39 3.66
N GLY A 83 -0.60 16.10 4.54
CA GLY A 83 -0.35 15.86 5.97
C GLY A 83 0.48 14.60 6.21
N MET A 84 0.19 13.51 5.49
CA MET A 84 1.00 12.29 5.55
C MET A 84 2.43 12.56 5.06
N LEU A 85 2.60 13.26 3.94
CA LEU A 85 3.91 13.60 3.40
C LEU A 85 4.69 14.56 4.30
N ALA A 86 4.04 15.51 4.95
CA ALA A 86 4.69 16.37 5.93
C ALA A 86 5.32 15.53 7.06
N ARG A 87 4.61 14.51 7.53
CA ARG A 87 5.15 13.56 8.52
C ARG A 87 6.24 12.66 7.95
N ALA A 88 6.13 12.22 6.71
CA ALA A 88 7.19 11.47 6.06
C ALA A 88 8.47 12.31 5.97
N ARG A 89 8.37 13.54 5.46
CA ARG A 89 9.49 14.48 5.29
C ARG A 89 10.16 14.89 6.61
N ALA A 90 9.43 14.91 7.72
CA ALA A 90 9.96 15.21 9.05
C ALA A 90 10.85 14.09 9.62
N LYS A 91 10.88 12.92 9.00
CA LYS A 91 11.73 11.79 9.41
C LYS A 91 13.10 11.86 8.72
N THR A 92 14.11 11.27 9.33
CA THR A 92 15.45 11.17 8.73
C THR A 92 15.47 10.09 7.64
N TRP A 93 15.95 10.47 6.46
CA TRP A 93 16.09 9.63 5.28
C TRP A 93 17.48 9.77 4.66
N PRO A 94 18.02 8.75 3.97
CA PRO A 94 19.19 8.91 3.11
C PRO A 94 18.85 9.80 1.90
N GLU A 95 19.86 10.38 1.27
CA GLU A 95 19.70 11.23 0.08
C GLU A 95 19.01 10.54 -1.11
N SER A 96 19.07 9.20 -1.13
CA SER A 96 18.40 8.37 -2.15
C SER A 96 16.88 8.33 -2.00
N VAL A 97 16.29 9.02 -1.02
CA VAL A 97 14.82 9.06 -0.81
C VAL A 97 14.27 10.44 -1.11
N SER A 98 13.22 10.49 -1.90
CA SER A 98 12.45 11.70 -2.16
C SER A 98 10.94 11.46 -2.05
N PHE A 99 10.17 12.53 -1.85
CA PHE A 99 8.70 12.47 -1.73
C PHE A 99 8.03 13.45 -2.67
N VAL A 100 7.02 12.95 -3.40
CA VAL A 100 6.19 13.70 -4.35
C VAL A 100 4.76 13.75 -3.82
N HIS A 101 4.14 14.91 -3.87
CA HIS A 101 2.72 15.08 -3.54
C HIS A 101 1.92 15.01 -4.84
N ALA A 102 1.28 13.88 -5.07
CA ALA A 102 0.41 13.67 -6.22
C ALA A 102 -0.65 12.62 -5.91
N PRO A 103 -1.89 12.79 -6.36
CA PRO A 103 -2.87 11.72 -6.36
C PRO A 103 -2.45 10.62 -7.34
N VAL A 104 -2.84 9.38 -7.03
CA VAL A 104 -2.48 8.22 -7.86
C VAL A 104 -3.18 8.24 -9.23
N GLU A 105 -4.20 9.04 -9.39
CA GLU A 105 -4.94 9.31 -10.62
C GLU A 105 -4.22 10.32 -11.53
N ASP A 106 -3.34 11.16 -10.97
CA ASP A 106 -2.51 12.13 -11.71
C ASP A 106 -1.03 11.80 -11.54
N MET A 107 -0.53 10.96 -12.44
CA MET A 107 0.83 10.42 -12.40
C MET A 107 1.82 11.18 -13.30
N ALA A 108 1.47 12.35 -13.82
CA ALA A 108 2.31 13.06 -14.80
C ALA A 108 3.71 13.38 -14.25
N GLU A 109 3.81 13.92 -13.03
CA GLU A 109 5.10 14.19 -12.38
C GLU A 109 5.88 12.90 -12.06
N VAL A 110 5.15 11.85 -11.73
CA VAL A 110 5.72 10.53 -11.40
C VAL A 110 6.22 9.84 -12.68
N ASP A 111 5.46 9.95 -13.77
CA ASP A 111 5.82 9.40 -15.08
C ASP A 111 7.10 10.04 -15.62
N ALA A 112 7.26 11.35 -15.45
CA ALA A 112 8.47 12.07 -15.86
C ALA A 112 9.75 11.60 -15.15
N ARG A 113 9.65 10.88 -14.03
CA ARG A 113 10.78 10.32 -13.26
C ARG A 113 11.05 8.84 -13.56
N GLY A 114 10.21 8.21 -14.38
CA GLY A 114 10.35 6.80 -14.78
C GLY A 114 11.33 6.60 -15.94
N PRO A 115 11.45 5.38 -16.46
CA PRO A 115 10.78 4.17 -15.98
C PRO A 115 11.36 3.61 -14.69
N TYR A 116 10.53 2.90 -13.91
CA TYR A 116 10.90 2.33 -12.63
C TYR A 116 11.28 0.84 -12.74
N ASP A 117 12.24 0.43 -11.92
CA ASP A 117 12.63 -0.98 -11.78
C ASP A 117 11.62 -1.78 -10.96
N ALA A 118 10.99 -1.12 -10.00
CA ALA A 118 9.93 -1.73 -9.21
C ALA A 118 8.93 -0.69 -8.68
N VAL A 119 7.70 -1.16 -8.45
CA VAL A 119 6.65 -0.42 -7.75
C VAL A 119 6.21 -1.22 -6.53
N PHE A 120 6.11 -0.54 -5.40
CA PHE A 120 5.52 -1.05 -4.18
C PHE A 120 4.28 -0.23 -3.84
N ALA A 121 3.19 -0.90 -3.51
CA ALA A 121 1.96 -0.24 -3.04
C ALA A 121 1.45 -0.97 -1.81
N ALA A 122 1.25 -0.25 -0.70
CA ALA A 122 0.76 -0.84 0.53
C ALA A 122 -0.55 -0.18 0.96
N TYR A 123 -1.61 -0.98 1.07
CA TYR A 123 -2.94 -0.54 1.52
C TYR A 123 -3.56 0.58 0.67
N LEU A 124 -3.22 0.63 -0.62
CA LEU A 124 -3.64 1.67 -1.55
C LEU A 124 -4.83 1.25 -2.42
N LEU A 125 -4.75 0.07 -3.08
CA LEU A 125 -5.62 -0.27 -4.21
C LEU A 125 -7.12 -0.37 -3.85
N ARG A 126 -7.44 -0.70 -2.61
CA ARG A 126 -8.84 -0.70 -2.13
C ARG A 126 -9.41 0.71 -1.94
N ASN A 127 -8.54 1.73 -1.94
CA ASN A 127 -8.89 3.12 -1.64
C ASN A 127 -9.04 3.98 -2.89
N VAL A 128 -8.62 3.50 -4.06
CA VAL A 128 -8.71 4.23 -5.33
C VAL A 128 -10.08 4.02 -5.99
N ALA A 129 -10.51 4.99 -6.78
CA ALA A 129 -11.81 4.94 -7.46
C ALA A 129 -11.83 3.89 -8.59
N ASP A 130 -10.75 3.82 -9.38
CA ASP A 130 -10.57 2.85 -10.49
C ASP A 130 -9.24 2.09 -10.34
N PRO A 131 -9.25 0.94 -9.64
CA PRO A 131 -8.05 0.10 -9.50
C PRO A 131 -7.49 -0.39 -10.84
N ASP A 132 -8.33 -0.60 -11.86
CA ASP A 132 -7.88 -1.05 -13.17
C ASP A 132 -7.10 0.05 -13.90
N ALA A 133 -7.57 1.30 -13.84
CA ALA A 133 -6.83 2.44 -14.40
C ALA A 133 -5.46 2.62 -13.71
N VAL A 134 -5.44 2.54 -12.37
CA VAL A 134 -4.20 2.64 -11.59
C VAL A 134 -3.23 1.50 -11.95
N LEU A 135 -3.69 0.26 -12.05
CA LEU A 135 -2.83 -0.88 -12.42
C LEU A 135 -2.29 -0.75 -13.85
N ARG A 136 -3.09 -0.25 -14.80
CA ARG A 136 -2.59 0.05 -16.16
C ARG A 136 -1.54 1.17 -16.14
N ALA A 137 -1.71 2.20 -15.33
CA ALA A 137 -0.70 3.25 -15.15
C ALA A 137 0.60 2.68 -14.55
N VAL A 138 0.50 1.92 -13.47
CA VAL A 138 1.65 1.24 -12.86
C VAL A 138 2.37 0.31 -13.85
N HIS A 139 1.62 -0.41 -14.68
CA HIS A 139 2.21 -1.24 -15.72
C HIS A 139 3.05 -0.41 -16.72
N ARG A 140 2.57 0.77 -17.14
CA ARG A 140 3.34 1.66 -18.04
C ARG A 140 4.58 2.25 -17.37
N LEU A 141 4.49 2.62 -16.08
CA LEU A 141 5.59 3.18 -15.29
C LEU A 141 6.76 2.22 -15.10
N LEU A 142 6.50 0.92 -15.03
CA LEU A 142 7.54 -0.10 -14.90
C LEU A 142 8.27 -0.29 -16.23
N ARG A 143 9.58 -0.51 -16.18
CA ARG A 143 10.33 -1.01 -17.34
C ARG A 143 9.94 -2.46 -17.67
N PRO A 144 10.19 -2.96 -18.89
CA PRO A 144 10.11 -4.40 -19.18
C PRO A 144 10.96 -5.20 -18.16
N GLY A 145 10.40 -6.27 -17.61
CA GLY A 145 11.00 -7.03 -16.51
C GLY A 145 10.90 -6.36 -15.13
N GLY A 146 10.31 -5.16 -15.05
CA GLY A 146 10.09 -4.45 -13.79
C GLY A 146 9.08 -5.16 -12.88
N ARG A 147 9.21 -4.98 -11.57
CA ARG A 147 8.49 -5.76 -10.57
C ARG A 147 7.46 -4.93 -9.81
N LEU A 148 6.30 -5.53 -9.57
CA LEU A 148 5.25 -4.98 -8.72
C LEU A 148 5.11 -5.82 -7.45
N SER A 149 4.97 -5.16 -6.31
CA SER A 149 4.49 -5.80 -5.08
C SER A 149 3.37 -4.96 -4.46
N VAL A 150 2.19 -5.55 -4.35
CA VAL A 150 1.05 -4.94 -3.66
C VAL A 150 0.85 -5.65 -2.32
N HIS A 151 0.84 -4.90 -1.22
CA HIS A 151 0.50 -5.38 0.11
C HIS A 151 -0.89 -4.85 0.49
N GLU A 152 -1.90 -5.73 0.55
CA GLU A 152 -3.27 -5.27 0.70
C GLU A 152 -4.13 -6.20 1.56
N TYR A 153 -5.13 -5.62 2.23
CA TYR A 153 -6.25 -6.37 2.77
C TYR A 153 -7.10 -6.92 1.62
N SER A 154 -7.16 -8.22 1.53
CA SER A 154 -7.87 -8.92 0.47
C SER A 154 -8.29 -10.29 1.00
N LEU A 155 -9.55 -10.42 1.36
CA LEU A 155 -10.06 -11.64 1.99
C LEU A 155 -9.98 -12.82 1.02
N ARG A 156 -9.66 -14.03 1.52
CA ARG A 156 -9.60 -15.24 0.69
C ARG A 156 -10.97 -15.73 0.19
N GLY A 157 -12.04 -15.11 0.68
CA GLY A 157 -13.40 -15.47 0.33
C GLY A 157 -14.04 -16.51 1.26
N ARG A 158 -13.35 -17.02 2.26
CA ARG A 158 -13.94 -17.94 3.26
C ARG A 158 -14.75 -17.16 4.29
N PRO A 159 -15.87 -17.72 4.79
CA PRO A 159 -16.64 -17.08 5.87
C PRO A 159 -15.80 -16.80 7.13
N SER A 160 -14.86 -17.69 7.46
CA SER A 160 -13.92 -17.52 8.57
C SER A 160 -13.06 -16.26 8.45
N ASP A 161 -12.61 -15.91 7.25
CA ASP A 161 -11.76 -14.73 7.03
C ASP A 161 -12.55 -13.43 7.31
N ARG A 162 -13.83 -13.41 6.92
CA ARG A 162 -14.76 -12.31 7.24
C ARG A 162 -15.04 -12.23 8.75
N LEU A 163 -15.14 -13.35 9.43
CA LEU A 163 -15.35 -13.40 10.89
C LEU A 163 -14.13 -12.86 11.62
N VAL A 164 -12.91 -13.29 11.25
CA VAL A 164 -11.65 -12.78 11.80
C VAL A 164 -11.55 -11.27 11.61
N TRP A 165 -11.84 -10.77 10.40
CA TRP A 165 -11.82 -9.33 10.12
C TRP A 165 -12.81 -8.57 11.01
N LYS A 166 -14.07 -9.05 11.13
CA LYS A 166 -15.09 -8.45 12.01
C LYS A 166 -14.63 -8.43 13.46
N ALA A 167 -14.05 -9.53 13.96
CA ALA A 167 -13.57 -9.64 15.34
C ALA A 167 -12.44 -8.62 15.62
N VAL A 168 -11.46 -8.50 14.73
CA VAL A 168 -10.35 -7.53 14.83
C VAL A 168 -10.87 -6.09 14.82
N VAL A 169 -11.77 -5.76 13.89
CA VAL A 169 -12.31 -4.41 13.82
C VAL A 169 -13.13 -4.07 15.07
N ASN A 170 -13.99 -4.95 15.52
CA ASN A 170 -14.82 -4.68 16.70
C ASN A 170 -14.04 -4.68 18.01
N GLY A 171 -13.02 -5.56 18.14
CA GLY A 171 -12.24 -5.71 19.36
C GLY A 171 -11.09 -4.71 19.49
N PHE A 172 -10.53 -4.22 18.40
CA PHE A 172 -9.36 -3.35 18.44
C PHE A 172 -9.58 -2.02 17.71
N VAL A 173 -9.98 -2.06 16.44
CA VAL A 173 -10.01 -0.85 15.59
C VAL A 173 -11.09 0.15 16.04
N ARG A 174 -12.29 -0.31 16.35
CA ARG A 174 -13.41 0.57 16.78
C ARG A 174 -13.17 1.23 18.14
N PRO A 175 -12.70 0.52 19.19
CA PRO A 175 -12.31 1.16 20.44
C PRO A 175 -11.24 2.23 20.23
N TRP A 176 -10.19 1.93 19.45
CA TRP A 176 -9.15 2.89 19.11
C TRP A 176 -9.70 4.15 18.44
N ALA A 177 -10.57 3.98 17.43
CA ALA A 177 -11.19 5.08 16.69
C ALA A 177 -12.01 6.02 17.59
N ARG A 178 -12.69 5.47 18.61
CA ARG A 178 -13.46 6.27 19.58
C ARG A 178 -12.58 7.18 20.42
N PHE A 179 -11.39 6.73 20.79
CA PHE A 179 -10.46 7.52 21.60
C PHE A 179 -9.74 8.62 20.80
N HIS A 180 -9.54 8.46 19.48
CA HIS A 180 -8.74 9.37 18.67
C HIS A 180 -9.56 10.23 17.69
N GLY A 181 -10.89 10.11 17.69
CA GLY A 181 -11.75 10.94 16.83
C GLY A 181 -11.81 10.53 15.35
N ASP A 182 -11.15 9.44 14.95
CA ASP A 182 -10.98 9.02 13.55
C ASP A 182 -12.08 8.04 13.07
N ALA A 183 -13.28 8.12 13.63
CA ALA A 183 -14.35 7.15 13.41
C ALA A 183 -14.77 7.00 11.94
N GLU A 184 -14.65 8.06 11.14
CA GLU A 184 -15.00 8.03 9.71
C GLU A 184 -13.99 7.22 8.90
N LEU A 185 -12.69 7.44 9.12
CA LEU A 185 -11.59 6.70 8.46
C LEU A 185 -11.67 5.19 8.78
N TYR A 186 -11.94 4.83 10.05
CA TYR A 186 -12.02 3.42 10.42
C TYR A 186 -13.30 2.73 9.96
N ARG A 187 -14.38 3.48 9.78
CA ARG A 187 -15.59 2.98 9.12
C ARG A 187 -15.32 2.73 7.64
N HIS A 188 -14.56 3.62 6.98
CA HIS A 188 -14.09 3.42 5.62
C HIS A 188 -13.19 2.18 5.52
N LEU A 189 -12.21 2.03 6.42
CA LEU A 189 -11.34 0.85 6.49
C LEU A 189 -12.17 -0.45 6.58
N TYR A 190 -13.15 -0.50 7.48
CA TYR A 190 -13.99 -1.68 7.63
C TYR A 190 -14.71 -2.07 6.34
N ARG A 191 -15.31 -1.09 5.68
CA ARG A 191 -16.10 -1.31 4.46
C ARG A 191 -15.22 -1.61 3.27
N SER A 192 -14.15 -0.83 3.05
CA SER A 192 -13.26 -1.01 1.92
C SER A 192 -12.66 -2.42 1.86
N VAL A 193 -12.35 -3.03 3.01
CA VAL A 193 -11.87 -4.42 3.05
C VAL A 193 -12.96 -5.44 2.70
N LEU A 194 -14.20 -5.20 3.09
CA LEU A 194 -15.31 -6.13 2.79
C LEU A 194 -15.81 -6.04 1.33
N GLU A 195 -15.63 -4.87 0.71
CA GLU A 195 -16.08 -4.56 -0.64
C GLU A 195 -14.96 -4.74 -1.68
N PHE A 196 -13.70 -4.80 -1.24
CA PHE A 196 -12.57 -5.03 -2.14
C PHE A 196 -12.52 -6.47 -2.67
N ASP A 197 -11.79 -6.65 -3.75
CA ASP A 197 -11.56 -7.94 -4.39
C ASP A 197 -11.11 -9.02 -3.39
N SER A 198 -11.58 -10.24 -3.59
CA SER A 198 -10.95 -11.39 -2.95
C SER A 198 -9.51 -11.56 -3.44
N ALA A 199 -8.72 -12.33 -2.70
CA ALA A 199 -7.32 -12.59 -3.08
C ALA A 199 -7.18 -13.23 -4.48
N GLY A 200 -8.17 -14.05 -4.88
CA GLY A 200 -8.23 -14.62 -6.23
C GLY A 200 -8.58 -13.58 -7.28
N ASP A 201 -9.66 -12.82 -7.04
CA ASP A 201 -10.13 -11.81 -7.99
C ASP A 201 -9.10 -10.71 -8.23
N PHE A 202 -8.37 -10.28 -7.17
CA PHE A 202 -7.32 -9.31 -7.32
C PHE A 202 -6.11 -9.86 -8.10
N ALA A 203 -5.73 -11.12 -7.90
CA ALA A 203 -4.71 -11.76 -8.72
C ALA A 203 -5.12 -11.82 -10.21
N ASP A 204 -6.39 -12.09 -10.49
CA ASP A 204 -6.93 -12.08 -11.86
C ASP A 204 -6.99 -10.67 -12.43
N ARG A 205 -7.32 -9.65 -11.61
CA ARG A 205 -7.24 -8.22 -12.00
C ARG A 205 -5.84 -7.84 -12.44
N LEU A 206 -4.79 -8.26 -11.72
CA LEU A 206 -3.39 -8.03 -12.12
C LEU A 206 -3.07 -8.66 -13.48
N ARG A 207 -3.55 -9.89 -13.74
CA ARG A 207 -3.36 -10.55 -15.04
C ARG A 207 -4.06 -9.78 -16.17
N ARG A 208 -5.30 -9.34 -15.94
CA ARG A 208 -6.05 -8.51 -16.92
C ARG A 208 -5.37 -7.17 -17.18
N ALA A 209 -4.67 -6.60 -16.20
CA ALA A 209 -3.89 -5.38 -16.37
C ALA A 209 -2.55 -5.58 -17.12
N GLY A 210 -2.24 -6.81 -17.58
CA GLY A 210 -1.07 -7.13 -18.39
C GLY A 210 0.13 -7.65 -17.61
N PHE A 211 0.00 -7.85 -16.28
CA PHE A 211 1.10 -8.38 -15.48
C PHE A 211 1.26 -9.89 -15.66
N ALA A 212 2.51 -10.34 -15.74
CA ALA A 212 2.92 -11.74 -15.77
C ALA A 212 3.39 -12.22 -14.39
N ARG A 213 3.56 -13.53 -14.24
CA ARG A 213 4.11 -14.20 -13.04
C ARG A 213 3.42 -13.81 -11.74
N VAL A 214 2.13 -13.55 -11.80
CA VAL A 214 1.32 -13.12 -10.65
C VAL A 214 1.28 -14.22 -9.59
N ARG A 215 1.71 -13.89 -8.38
CA ARG A 215 1.64 -14.77 -7.19
C ARG A 215 0.97 -14.04 -6.04
N CYS A 216 0.05 -14.72 -5.38
CA CYS A 216 -0.60 -14.27 -4.15
C CYS A 216 0.03 -15.00 -2.95
N LEU A 217 0.60 -14.27 -2.02
CA LEU A 217 1.38 -14.77 -0.90
C LEU A 217 0.78 -14.27 0.42
N PRO A 218 0.23 -15.14 1.28
CA PRO A 218 -0.41 -14.73 2.53
C PRO A 218 0.59 -14.13 3.53
N GLN A 219 0.08 -13.31 4.44
CA GLN A 219 0.80 -12.89 5.65
C GLN A 219 0.60 -13.94 6.76
N PRO A 220 1.54 -14.08 7.70
CA PRO A 220 1.43 -15.06 8.79
C PRO A 220 0.50 -14.60 9.90
N GLY A 221 0.20 -15.52 10.80
CA GLY A 221 -0.59 -15.28 11.98
C GLY A 221 -2.07 -15.05 11.68
N TRP A 222 -2.73 -14.20 12.45
CA TRP A 222 -4.15 -13.90 12.28
C TRP A 222 -4.50 -13.28 10.92
N GLN A 223 -3.53 -12.72 10.23
CA GLN A 223 -3.70 -12.09 8.91
C GLN A 223 -3.65 -13.08 7.74
N THR A 224 -3.45 -14.39 7.98
CA THR A 224 -3.23 -15.39 6.92
C THR A 224 -4.32 -15.42 5.83
N GLY A 225 -5.58 -15.19 6.20
CA GLY A 225 -6.70 -15.14 5.25
C GLY A 225 -7.21 -13.73 4.96
N VAL A 226 -6.55 -12.71 5.52
CA VAL A 226 -7.05 -11.32 5.53
C VAL A 226 -6.13 -10.39 4.75
N THR A 227 -4.80 -10.60 4.82
CA THR A 227 -3.81 -9.73 4.18
C THR A 227 -2.87 -10.54 3.32
N HIS A 228 -2.63 -10.08 2.10
CA HIS A 228 -1.77 -10.74 1.14
C HIS A 228 -0.73 -9.79 0.54
N THR A 229 0.37 -10.36 0.08
CA THR A 229 1.27 -9.70 -0.87
C THR A 229 1.03 -10.30 -2.24
N PHE A 230 0.75 -9.47 -3.20
CA PHE A 230 0.70 -9.86 -4.60
C PHE A 230 2.01 -9.39 -5.25
N VAL A 231 2.73 -10.32 -5.87
CA VAL A 231 3.92 -9.98 -6.65
C VAL A 231 3.68 -10.33 -8.10
N ALA A 232 4.16 -9.46 -8.99
CA ALA A 232 3.97 -9.60 -10.43
C ALA A 232 5.12 -8.94 -11.18
N GLU A 233 5.24 -9.19 -12.48
CA GLU A 233 6.25 -8.59 -13.36
C GLU A 233 5.57 -7.98 -14.59
N ARG A 234 6.10 -6.86 -15.08
CA ARG A 234 5.82 -6.39 -16.43
C ARG A 234 6.61 -7.25 -17.42
N PRO A 235 5.95 -7.92 -18.39
CA PRO A 235 6.65 -8.70 -19.43
C PRO A 235 7.61 -7.85 -20.26
#